data_48983951724249de8655fa1a23b8a825
#
_entry.id   48983951724249de8655fa1a23b8a825
#
_cell.length_a   1.000
_cell.length_b   1.000
_cell.length_c   1.000
_cell.angle_alpha   90.00
_cell.angle_beta   90.00
_cell.angle_gamma   90.00
#
_symmetry.space_group_name_H-M   'P 1'
#
loop_
_entity.id
_entity.type
_entity.pdbx_description
1 polymer ?
#
loop_
_entity_poly.entity_id
_entity_poly.type
_entity_poly.pdbx_seq_one_letter_code
_entity_poly.pdbx_strand_id
1 'polypeptide(L)'
;MQKQNLNFDYDGRTFVGFNFADLPLSAALLVAAQQIDQSADKARSAVLGDPLRAVEYRLTADEAERFAAAAYDGPVPATVRAWMDAAELDAKAATDNILAEAHAWKAAIYAIRAARLKGKQQVLKAQTHDAAEALADEAINAIRESVQGVGNVA
;
A
#
# COMPACT_ATOMS: atom_id res chain seq x y z
N MET A 1 -7.98 11.99 -8.75
CA MET A 1 -7.18 12.90 -7.90
C MET A 1 -8.01 14.09 -7.44
N GLN A 2 -7.54 14.90 -6.48
CA GLN A 2 -8.16 16.18 -6.10
C GLN A 2 -7.80 17.24 -7.15
N LYS A 3 -8.82 17.96 -7.65
CA LYS A 3 -8.66 18.97 -8.71
C LYS A 3 -8.98 20.40 -8.28
N GLN A 4 -9.65 20.57 -7.15
CA GLN A 4 -10.10 21.87 -6.64
C GLN A 4 -9.63 22.08 -5.20
N ASN A 5 -9.59 23.35 -4.79
CA ASN A 5 -9.14 23.78 -3.46
C ASN A 5 -7.76 23.20 -3.09
N LEU A 6 -6.81 23.28 -4.03
CA LEU A 6 -5.45 22.84 -3.82
C LEU A 6 -4.68 23.87 -3.00
N ASN A 7 -3.98 23.38 -1.98
CA ASN A 7 -3.09 24.20 -1.14
C ASN A 7 -1.71 23.55 -1.15
N PHE A 8 -0.69 24.28 -1.60
CA PHE A 8 0.68 23.76 -1.69
C PHE A 8 1.68 24.91 -1.90
N ASP A 9 2.94 24.64 -1.60
CA ASP A 9 4.05 25.55 -1.86
C ASP A 9 4.82 25.12 -3.10
N TYR A 10 5.13 26.07 -3.97
CA TYR A 10 5.90 25.86 -5.18
C TYR A 10 6.73 27.11 -5.50
N ASP A 11 8.03 26.92 -5.74
CA ASP A 11 8.97 27.99 -6.12
C ASP A 11 8.90 29.23 -5.19
N GLY A 12 8.86 28.95 -3.86
CA GLY A 12 8.80 29.98 -2.83
C GLY A 12 7.47 30.74 -2.73
N ARG A 13 6.42 30.27 -3.42
CA ARG A 13 5.07 30.84 -3.37
C ARG A 13 4.09 29.85 -2.79
N THR A 14 3.18 30.34 -1.97
CA THR A 14 2.06 29.55 -1.44
C THR A 14 0.84 29.73 -2.33
N PHE A 15 0.29 28.64 -2.82
CA PHE A 15 -0.95 28.56 -3.59
C PHE A 15 -2.07 28.08 -2.68
N VAL A 16 -3.16 28.82 -2.57
CA VAL A 16 -4.30 28.52 -1.69
C VAL A 16 -5.59 28.56 -2.48
N GLY A 17 -6.35 27.47 -2.46
CA GLY A 17 -7.67 27.38 -3.10
C GLY A 17 -7.64 27.31 -4.63
N PHE A 18 -6.51 26.93 -5.22
CA PHE A 18 -6.38 26.86 -6.68
C PHE A 18 -7.05 25.61 -7.27
N ASN A 19 -7.49 25.71 -8.53
CA ASN A 19 -7.84 24.53 -9.31
C ASN A 19 -6.60 23.99 -10.04
N PHE A 20 -6.57 22.72 -10.26
CA PHE A 20 -5.46 22.03 -10.92
C PHE A 20 -5.15 22.60 -12.32
N ALA A 21 -6.21 22.88 -13.10
CA ALA A 21 -6.08 23.43 -14.46
C ALA A 21 -5.53 24.87 -14.50
N ASP A 22 -5.65 25.62 -13.41
CA ASP A 22 -5.20 27.03 -13.31
C ASP A 22 -3.73 27.14 -12.86
N LEU A 23 -3.08 26.03 -12.51
CA LEU A 23 -1.70 26.03 -12.06
C LEU A 23 -0.72 26.15 -13.24
N PRO A 24 0.48 26.72 -13.04
CA PRO A 24 1.57 26.49 -13.98
C PRO A 24 1.79 24.99 -14.19
N LEU A 25 2.01 24.53 -15.42
CA LEU A 25 2.12 23.10 -15.73
C LEU A 25 3.14 22.39 -14.81
N SER A 26 4.31 22.99 -14.61
CA SER A 26 5.34 22.44 -13.72
C SER A 26 4.86 22.23 -12.28
N ALA A 27 4.06 23.14 -11.74
CA ALA A 27 3.43 23.01 -10.43
C ALA A 27 2.36 21.91 -10.43
N ALA A 28 1.53 21.87 -11.48
CA ALA A 28 0.49 20.82 -11.64
C ALA A 28 1.10 19.40 -11.65
N LEU A 29 2.22 19.20 -12.37
CA LEU A 29 2.92 17.91 -12.40
C LEU A 29 3.40 17.47 -11.01
N LEU A 30 3.94 18.40 -10.22
CA LEU A 30 4.39 18.10 -8.85
C LEU A 30 3.22 17.81 -7.92
N VAL A 31 2.11 18.55 -8.02
CA VAL A 31 0.88 18.31 -7.25
C VAL A 31 0.31 16.92 -7.58
N ALA A 32 0.23 16.55 -8.85
CA ALA A 32 -0.23 15.25 -9.28
C ALA A 32 0.68 14.12 -8.74
N ALA A 33 2.00 14.29 -8.84
CA ALA A 33 2.97 13.34 -8.28
C ALA A 33 2.85 13.20 -6.75
N GLN A 34 2.62 14.32 -6.04
CA GLN A 34 2.40 14.31 -4.59
C GLN A 34 1.10 13.60 -4.20
N GLN A 35 0.02 13.76 -4.97
CA GLN A 35 -1.24 13.05 -4.71
C GLN A 35 -1.12 11.53 -4.92
N ILE A 36 -0.29 11.09 -5.86
CA ILE A 36 0.06 9.67 -6.01
C ILE A 36 0.79 9.17 -4.74
N ASP A 37 1.76 9.93 -4.21
CA ASP A 37 2.45 9.58 -2.96
C ASP A 37 1.46 9.49 -1.79
N GLN A 38 0.59 10.49 -1.63
CA GLN A 38 -0.43 10.50 -0.58
C GLN A 38 -1.39 9.32 -0.68
N SER A 39 -1.79 8.93 -1.91
CA SER A 39 -2.64 7.76 -2.14
C SER A 39 -1.92 6.48 -1.73
N ALA A 40 -0.63 6.34 -2.07
CA ALA A 40 0.18 5.20 -1.69
C ALA A 40 0.39 5.12 -0.16
N ASP A 41 0.58 6.27 0.51
CA ASP A 41 0.72 6.33 1.96
C ASP A 41 -0.59 5.92 2.66
N LYS A 42 -1.74 6.41 2.17
CA LYS A 42 -3.07 6.01 2.67
C LYS A 42 -3.31 4.51 2.48
N ALA A 43 -2.97 3.97 1.31
CA ALA A 43 -3.12 2.54 1.03
C ALA A 43 -2.24 1.69 1.95
N ARG A 44 -0.97 2.07 2.16
CA ARG A 44 -0.08 1.39 3.11
C ARG A 44 -0.60 1.44 4.54
N SER A 45 -1.06 2.61 4.99
CA SER A 45 -1.63 2.77 6.33
C SER A 45 -2.90 1.94 6.52
N ALA A 46 -3.72 1.80 5.49
CA ALA A 46 -4.93 0.97 5.55
C ALA A 46 -4.61 -0.52 5.69
N VAL A 47 -3.54 -1.00 5.02
CA VAL A 47 -3.08 -2.40 5.10
C VAL A 47 -2.34 -2.68 6.41
N LEU A 48 -1.49 -1.75 6.85
CA LEU A 48 -0.65 -1.92 8.05
C LEU A 48 -1.43 -1.70 9.35
N GLY A 49 -2.41 -0.80 9.34
CA GLY A 49 -3.06 -0.36 10.59
C GLY A 49 -2.05 0.27 11.54
N ASP A 50 -1.88 -0.30 12.73
CA ASP A 50 -0.90 0.13 13.71
C ASP A 50 0.52 -0.33 13.31
N PRO A 51 1.57 0.51 13.41
CA PRO A 51 2.94 0.13 13.11
C PRO A 51 3.48 -1.06 13.93
N LEU A 52 2.99 -1.26 15.15
CA LEU A 52 3.37 -2.40 15.99
C LEU A 52 2.79 -3.71 15.46
N ARG A 53 1.62 -3.69 14.83
CA ARG A 53 1.05 -4.87 14.16
C ARG A 53 1.95 -5.36 13.01
N ALA A 54 2.62 -4.46 12.30
CA ALA A 54 3.55 -4.85 11.25
C ALA A 54 4.73 -5.67 11.80
N VAL A 55 5.19 -5.38 13.02
CA VAL A 55 6.23 -6.15 13.70
C VAL A 55 5.71 -7.52 14.12
N GLU A 56 4.50 -7.58 14.66
CA GLU A 56 3.82 -8.81 15.06
C GLU A 56 3.58 -9.73 13.85
N TYR A 57 3.03 -9.19 12.74
CA TYR A 57 2.81 -9.94 11.51
C TYR A 57 4.11 -10.50 10.92
N ARG A 58 5.20 -9.72 10.97
CA ARG A 58 6.50 -10.22 10.50
C ARG A 58 7.01 -11.37 11.37
N LEU A 59 6.93 -11.24 12.70
CA LEU A 59 7.31 -12.30 13.61
C LEU A 59 6.50 -13.58 13.36
N THR A 60 5.19 -13.43 13.21
CA THR A 60 4.25 -14.54 12.94
C THR A 60 4.59 -15.22 11.60
N ALA A 61 4.84 -14.45 10.54
CA ALA A 61 5.23 -15.00 9.24
C ALA A 61 6.59 -15.71 9.31
N ASP A 62 7.61 -15.13 9.98
CA ASP A 62 8.93 -15.73 10.13
C ASP A 62 8.88 -17.05 10.93
N GLU A 63 8.01 -17.16 11.93
CA GLU A 63 7.79 -18.41 12.69
C GLU A 63 7.06 -19.45 11.85
N ALA A 64 6.02 -19.04 11.11
CA ALA A 64 5.28 -19.92 10.21
C ALA A 64 6.16 -20.45 9.08
N GLU A 65 7.00 -19.61 8.45
CA GLU A 65 7.96 -20.00 7.41
C GLU A 65 8.93 -21.07 7.92
N ARG A 66 9.49 -20.89 9.13
CA ARG A 66 10.42 -21.87 9.73
C ARG A 66 9.73 -23.20 10.05
N PHE A 67 8.50 -23.15 10.56
CA PHE A 67 7.74 -24.37 10.89
C PHE A 67 7.34 -25.12 9.61
N ALA A 68 6.91 -24.43 8.56
CA ALA A 68 6.64 -25.05 7.26
C ALA A 68 7.91 -25.63 6.62
N ALA A 69 9.06 -24.94 6.71
CA ALA A 69 10.34 -25.42 6.21
C ALA A 69 10.83 -26.69 6.94
N ALA A 70 10.43 -26.87 8.19
CA ALA A 70 10.64 -28.10 8.96
C ALA A 70 9.60 -29.20 8.65
N ALA A 71 8.86 -29.10 7.53
CA ALA A 71 7.78 -30.01 7.16
C ALA A 71 6.69 -30.15 8.25
N TYR A 72 6.44 -29.06 8.99
CA TYR A 72 5.50 -29.00 10.13
C TYR A 72 5.85 -29.94 11.28
N ASP A 73 7.11 -30.34 11.40
CA ASP A 73 7.62 -31.20 12.47
C ASP A 73 8.22 -30.38 13.60
N GLY A 74 8.14 -30.90 14.82
CA GLY A 74 8.67 -30.26 16.02
C GLY A 74 7.64 -29.46 16.81
N PRO A 75 8.09 -28.61 17.76
CA PRO A 75 7.20 -27.82 18.60
C PRO A 75 6.52 -26.73 17.79
N VAL A 76 5.19 -26.65 17.89
CA VAL A 76 4.39 -25.60 17.22
C VAL A 76 4.75 -24.25 17.79
N PRO A 77 5.12 -23.24 16.94
CA PRO A 77 5.43 -21.88 17.37
C PRO A 77 4.27 -21.21 18.10
N ALA A 78 4.59 -20.30 19.02
CA ALA A 78 3.57 -19.66 19.84
C ALA A 78 2.55 -18.86 19.04
N THR A 79 2.99 -18.16 17.97
CA THR A 79 2.13 -17.38 17.10
C THR A 79 1.20 -18.27 16.28
N VAL A 80 1.69 -19.41 15.77
CA VAL A 80 0.88 -20.41 15.06
C VAL A 80 -0.15 -21.02 15.99
N ARG A 81 0.24 -21.37 17.24
CA ARG A 81 -0.68 -21.93 18.23
C ARG A 81 -1.81 -20.97 18.57
N ALA A 82 -1.50 -19.69 18.75
CA ALA A 82 -2.52 -18.66 19.01
C ALA A 82 -3.57 -18.62 17.87
N TRP A 83 -3.12 -18.78 16.61
CA TRP A 83 -4.04 -18.80 15.47
C TRP A 83 -4.80 -20.13 15.35
N MET A 84 -4.18 -21.26 15.68
CA MET A 84 -4.88 -22.55 15.79
C MET A 84 -6.07 -22.46 16.75
N ASP A 85 -5.83 -21.89 17.94
CA ASP A 85 -6.86 -21.79 18.97
C ASP A 85 -7.98 -20.80 18.58
N ALA A 86 -7.63 -19.69 17.92
CA ALA A 86 -8.57 -18.66 17.51
C ALA A 86 -9.43 -19.07 16.31
N ALA A 87 -8.85 -19.80 15.35
CA ALA A 87 -9.51 -20.19 14.10
C ALA A 87 -9.97 -21.64 14.08
N GLU A 88 -9.78 -22.40 15.18
CA GLU A 88 -10.11 -23.83 15.30
C GLU A 88 -9.47 -24.68 14.19
N LEU A 89 -8.19 -24.40 13.88
CA LEU A 89 -7.42 -25.08 12.84
C LEU A 89 -6.36 -26.03 13.43
N ASP A 90 -5.93 -27.03 12.65
CA ASP A 90 -4.72 -27.77 12.96
C ASP A 90 -3.45 -26.95 12.67
N ALA A 91 -2.30 -27.43 13.15
CA ALA A 91 -1.03 -26.70 13.05
C ALA A 91 -0.61 -26.42 11.60
N LYS A 92 -0.85 -27.35 10.70
CA LYS A 92 -0.53 -27.20 9.28
C LYS A 92 -1.44 -26.18 8.63
N ALA A 93 -2.74 -26.30 8.81
CA ALA A 93 -3.73 -25.39 8.24
C ALA A 93 -3.56 -23.95 8.77
N ALA A 94 -3.31 -23.78 10.07
CA ALA A 94 -3.02 -22.50 10.67
C ALA A 94 -1.74 -21.85 10.08
N THR A 95 -0.68 -22.63 9.92
CA THR A 95 0.58 -22.17 9.30
C THR A 95 0.36 -21.75 7.85
N ASP A 96 -0.30 -22.58 7.04
CA ASP A 96 -0.56 -22.30 5.63
C ASP A 96 -1.43 -21.04 5.47
N ASN A 97 -2.39 -20.82 6.38
CA ASN A 97 -3.24 -19.64 6.41
C ASN A 97 -2.41 -18.37 6.72
N ILE A 98 -1.57 -18.41 7.76
CA ILE A 98 -0.66 -17.30 8.09
C ILE A 98 0.25 -16.96 6.90
N LEU A 99 0.81 -17.96 6.22
CA LEU A 99 1.69 -17.76 5.07
C LEU A 99 0.93 -17.17 3.87
N ALA A 100 -0.29 -17.60 3.62
CA ALA A 100 -1.13 -17.04 2.56
C ALA A 100 -1.40 -15.55 2.79
N GLU A 101 -1.75 -15.14 4.02
CA GLU A 101 -1.96 -13.75 4.40
C GLU A 101 -0.67 -12.92 4.29
N ALA A 102 0.45 -13.46 4.76
CA ALA A 102 1.75 -12.79 4.66
C ALA A 102 2.16 -12.56 3.18
N HIS A 103 1.89 -13.52 2.30
CA HIS A 103 2.14 -13.39 0.86
C HIS A 103 1.22 -12.35 0.21
N ALA A 104 -0.08 -12.35 0.54
CA ALA A 104 -1.04 -11.37 0.02
C ALA A 104 -0.64 -9.95 0.44
N TRP A 105 -0.27 -9.76 1.69
CA TRP A 105 0.22 -8.49 2.22
C TRP A 105 1.49 -8.00 1.52
N LYS A 106 2.48 -8.88 1.34
CA LYS A 106 3.73 -8.58 0.64
C LYS A 106 3.48 -8.20 -0.83
N ALA A 107 2.59 -8.92 -1.51
CA ALA A 107 2.19 -8.62 -2.88
C ALA A 107 1.54 -7.23 -2.99
N ALA A 108 0.63 -6.87 -2.08
CA ALA A 108 -0.01 -5.56 -2.03
C ALA A 108 1.02 -4.42 -1.88
N ILE A 109 1.96 -4.54 -0.94
CA ILE A 109 3.03 -3.55 -0.73
C ILE A 109 3.89 -3.37 -1.99
N TYR A 110 4.23 -4.45 -2.69
CA TYR A 110 4.98 -4.36 -3.95
C TYR A 110 4.16 -3.72 -5.07
N ALA A 111 2.87 -4.04 -5.17
CA ALA A 111 1.97 -3.44 -6.16
C ALA A 111 1.79 -1.93 -5.92
N ILE A 112 1.56 -1.50 -4.66
CA ILE A 112 1.53 -0.08 -4.29
C ILE A 112 2.82 0.62 -4.73
N ARG A 113 3.98 0.04 -4.40
CA ARG A 113 5.27 0.62 -4.78
C ARG A 113 5.43 0.75 -6.29
N ALA A 114 5.09 -0.28 -7.04
CA ALA A 114 5.21 -0.30 -8.50
C ALA A 114 4.29 0.75 -9.15
N ALA A 115 3.02 0.81 -8.78
CA ALA A 115 2.06 1.78 -9.28
C ALA A 115 2.48 3.22 -8.95
N ARG A 116 2.92 3.47 -7.71
CA ARG A 116 3.42 4.78 -7.27
C ARG A 116 4.62 5.24 -8.09
N LEU A 117 5.64 4.41 -8.24
CA LEU A 117 6.87 4.79 -8.96
C LEU A 117 6.61 5.01 -10.44
N LYS A 118 5.84 4.10 -11.08
CA LYS A 118 5.44 4.22 -12.50
C LYS A 118 4.64 5.49 -12.71
N GLY A 119 3.57 5.70 -11.94
CA GLY A 119 2.67 6.84 -12.08
C GLY A 119 3.39 8.17 -11.91
N LYS A 120 4.25 8.32 -10.92
CA LYS A 120 5.05 9.54 -10.72
C LYS A 120 5.96 9.82 -11.91
N GLN A 121 6.65 8.82 -12.44
CA GLN A 121 7.53 9.00 -13.59
C GLN A 121 6.76 9.38 -14.86
N GLN A 122 5.55 8.86 -15.03
CA GLN A 122 4.69 9.19 -16.16
C GLN A 122 4.13 10.62 -16.04
N VAL A 123 3.58 10.98 -14.88
CA VAL A 123 3.06 12.32 -14.60
C VAL A 123 4.11 13.40 -14.82
N LEU A 124 5.34 13.23 -14.30
CA LEU A 124 6.40 14.22 -14.42
C LEU A 124 6.88 14.44 -15.88
N LYS A 125 6.49 13.56 -16.81
CA LYS A 125 6.77 13.69 -18.26
C LYS A 125 5.57 14.19 -19.08
N ALA A 126 4.42 14.39 -18.43
CA ALA A 126 3.22 14.85 -19.11
C ALA A 126 3.41 16.27 -19.66
N GLN A 127 2.83 16.53 -20.84
CA GLN A 127 2.97 17.81 -21.54
C GLN A 127 1.73 18.71 -21.40
N THR A 128 0.67 18.19 -20.78
CA THR A 128 -0.59 18.91 -20.55
C THR A 128 -1.17 18.55 -19.19
N HIS A 129 -2.05 19.42 -18.68
CA HIS A 129 -2.80 19.17 -17.43
C HIS A 129 -3.68 17.92 -17.55
N ASP A 130 -4.40 17.76 -18.66
CA ASP A 130 -5.30 16.61 -18.89
C ASP A 130 -4.52 15.29 -18.89
N ALA A 131 -3.35 15.26 -19.54
CA ALA A 131 -2.49 14.07 -19.53
C ALA A 131 -1.96 13.77 -18.13
N ALA A 132 -1.53 14.79 -17.38
CA ALA A 132 -1.05 14.61 -16.00
C ALA A 132 -2.18 14.11 -15.08
N GLU A 133 -3.38 14.64 -15.23
CA GLU A 133 -4.57 14.21 -14.51
C GLU A 133 -4.91 12.75 -14.78
N ALA A 134 -5.03 12.37 -16.06
CA ALA A 134 -5.35 11.00 -16.46
C ALA A 134 -4.33 9.97 -15.91
N LEU A 135 -3.05 10.28 -16.03
CA LEU A 135 -1.96 9.44 -15.52
C LEU A 135 -1.96 9.32 -13.98
N ALA A 136 -2.29 10.42 -13.30
CA ALA A 136 -2.41 10.41 -11.84
C ALA A 136 -3.61 9.59 -11.37
N ASP A 137 -4.77 9.74 -12.04
CA ASP A 137 -5.97 8.96 -11.73
C ASP A 137 -5.77 7.46 -11.99
N GLU A 138 -5.11 7.09 -13.10
CA GLU A 138 -4.72 5.69 -13.38
C GLU A 138 -3.85 5.12 -12.24
N ALA A 139 -2.81 5.83 -11.84
CA ALA A 139 -1.91 5.38 -10.79
C ALA A 139 -2.61 5.27 -9.43
N ILE A 140 -3.45 6.25 -9.08
CA ILE A 140 -4.23 6.26 -7.82
C ILE A 140 -5.22 5.10 -7.79
N ASN A 141 -5.89 4.80 -8.90
CA ASN A 141 -6.81 3.68 -9.00
C ASN A 141 -6.08 2.34 -8.87
N ALA A 142 -4.96 2.15 -9.57
CA ALA A 142 -4.12 0.95 -9.43
C ALA A 142 -3.64 0.74 -7.98
N ILE A 143 -3.27 1.82 -7.27
CA ILE A 143 -2.91 1.75 -5.85
C ILE A 143 -4.10 1.32 -5.00
N ARG A 144 -5.30 1.84 -5.24
CA ARG A 144 -6.51 1.46 -4.48
C ARG A 144 -6.91 0.00 -4.71
N GLU A 145 -6.84 -0.44 -5.96
CA GLU A 145 -7.15 -1.82 -6.33
C GLU A 145 -6.20 -2.83 -5.69
N SER A 146 -4.92 -2.47 -5.53
CA SER A 146 -3.89 -3.35 -4.98
C SER A 146 -4.09 -3.73 -3.50
N VAL A 147 -4.95 -3.03 -2.78
CA VAL A 147 -5.25 -3.29 -1.35
C VAL A 147 -6.65 -3.87 -1.13
N GLN A 148 -7.43 -4.11 -2.19
CA GLN A 148 -8.76 -4.69 -2.05
C GLN A 148 -8.66 -6.13 -1.54
N GLY A 149 -9.34 -6.41 -0.42
CA GLY A 149 -9.36 -7.73 0.19
C GLY A 149 -8.12 -8.10 1.02
N VAL A 150 -7.13 -7.21 1.13
CA VAL A 150 -5.95 -7.43 1.98
C VAL A 150 -6.22 -6.87 3.38
N GLY A 151 -5.91 -7.67 4.42
CA GLY A 151 -6.06 -7.26 5.82
C GLY A 151 -7.47 -7.43 6.40
N ASN A 152 -8.36 -8.16 5.72
CA ASN A 152 -9.73 -8.44 6.20
C ASN A 152 -9.83 -9.75 7.03
N VAL A 153 -8.72 -10.35 7.39
CA VAL A 153 -8.71 -11.57 8.21
C VAL A 153 -8.06 -11.25 9.54
N ALA A 154 -8.91 -11.22 10.56
CA ALA A 154 -8.72 -10.99 11.99
C ALA A 154 -8.65 -9.53 12.44
#